data_31f587777df95b021e320d05d66afd68
#
_entry.id   31f587777df95b021e320d05d66afd68
#
_cell.length_a   1.000
_cell.length_b   1.000
_cell.length_c   1.000
_cell.angle_alpha   90.00
_cell.angle_beta   90.00
_cell.angle_gamma   90.00
#
_symmetry.space_group_name_H-M   'P 1'
#
loop_
_entity.id
_entity.type
_entity.pdbx_description
1 polymer ?
#
loop_
_entity_poly.entity_id
_entity_poly.type
_entity_poly.pdbx_seq_one_letter_code
_entity_poly.pdbx_strand_id
1 'polypeptide(L)'
;MKRAILAILILVMLAAAPVFARSTYYFTGDQVFSIRAGVNFPGFFSFYNNPERPSQFFWNTHLKLGGFASIAYQGYVSEYLALGGELSYAFNYSRSDILLTTVPMTAKVTWVPVQTGKFDIAMSLNLGGAFIRYNEGKFFAPSASIALAPSFFFTENWGLGIEGGLMLTAEFYTKNSNKHNASAFAGLLPVTMVLSYRH
;
A
#
# COMPACT_ATOMS: atom_id res chain seq x y z
N MET A 1 -16.85 25.43 -16.96
CA MET A 1 -15.56 25.67 -17.61
C MET A 1 -14.38 24.89 -16.94
N LYS A 2 -14.12 24.99 -15.64
CA LYS A 2 -12.96 24.30 -14.99
C LYS A 2 -12.96 22.78 -15.16
N ARG A 3 -14.12 22.12 -15.12
CA ARG A 3 -14.24 20.66 -15.32
C ARG A 3 -13.95 20.21 -16.77
N ALA A 4 -14.32 21.03 -17.75
CA ALA A 4 -14.03 20.77 -19.15
C ALA A 4 -12.54 20.91 -19.47
N ILE A 5 -11.86 21.89 -18.87
CA ILE A 5 -10.42 22.09 -19.01
C ILE A 5 -9.65 20.90 -18.43
N LEU A 6 -10.06 20.41 -17.26
CA LEU A 6 -9.43 19.23 -16.65
C LEU A 6 -9.61 17.98 -17.50
N ALA A 7 -10.82 17.77 -18.05
CA ALA A 7 -11.10 16.65 -18.95
C ALA A 7 -10.28 16.72 -20.24
N ILE A 8 -10.14 17.91 -20.82
CA ILE A 8 -9.31 18.14 -22.03
C ILE A 8 -7.83 17.90 -21.70
N LEU A 9 -7.35 18.34 -20.55
CA LEU A 9 -5.94 18.13 -20.12
C LEU A 9 -5.64 16.64 -19.95
N ILE A 10 -6.55 15.87 -19.34
CA ILE A 10 -6.45 14.41 -19.21
C ILE A 10 -6.48 13.74 -20.59
N LEU A 11 -7.35 14.18 -21.49
CA LEU A 11 -7.47 13.65 -22.84
C LEU A 11 -6.22 13.95 -23.67
N VAL A 12 -5.64 15.14 -23.54
CA VAL A 12 -4.39 15.54 -24.19
C VAL A 12 -3.21 14.73 -23.66
N MET A 13 -3.14 14.50 -22.33
CA MET A 13 -2.12 13.62 -21.74
C MET A 13 -2.26 12.17 -22.23
N LEU A 14 -3.47 11.65 -22.38
CA LEU A 14 -3.74 10.32 -22.92
C LEU A 14 -3.44 10.23 -24.43
N ALA A 15 -3.67 11.30 -25.20
CA ALA A 15 -3.42 11.35 -26.64
C ALA A 15 -1.93 11.59 -26.99
N ALA A 16 -1.16 12.23 -26.12
CA ALA A 16 0.29 12.47 -26.31
C ALA A 16 1.15 11.21 -26.04
N ALA A 17 0.57 10.12 -25.60
CA ALA A 17 1.25 8.88 -25.20
C ALA A 17 1.67 7.87 -26.30
N PRO A 18 1.45 8.05 -27.63
CA PRO A 18 1.61 6.91 -28.55
C PRO A 18 3.00 6.68 -29.15
N VAL A 19 4.01 7.49 -28.91
CA VAL A 19 5.14 7.51 -29.87
C VAL A 19 6.36 6.66 -29.47
N PHE A 20 6.59 6.32 -28.20
CA PHE A 20 7.86 5.67 -27.81
C PHE A 20 7.76 4.61 -26.72
N ALA A 21 6.75 3.76 -26.72
CA ALA A 21 6.72 2.71 -25.72
C ALA A 21 7.45 1.46 -26.20
N ARG A 22 8.58 1.21 -25.64
CA ARG A 22 9.20 -0.11 -25.53
C ARG A 22 8.18 -1.07 -24.85
N SER A 23 8.27 -2.36 -25.15
CA SER A 23 7.48 -3.36 -24.43
C SER A 23 7.69 -3.22 -22.94
N THR A 24 6.66 -3.43 -22.13
CA THR A 24 6.73 -3.39 -20.63
C THR A 24 7.47 -4.59 -20.04
N TYR A 25 8.21 -5.35 -20.86
CA TYR A 25 9.01 -6.47 -20.38
C TYR A 25 10.12 -5.95 -19.49
N TYR A 26 10.17 -6.49 -18.28
CA TYR A 26 11.27 -6.27 -17.36
C TYR A 26 12.38 -7.27 -17.66
N PHE A 27 13.60 -6.82 -17.44
CA PHE A 27 14.79 -7.66 -17.56
C PHE A 27 15.43 -7.84 -16.19
N THR A 28 16.15 -8.93 -16.04
CA THR A 28 16.99 -9.13 -14.84
C THR A 28 17.98 -7.99 -14.73
N GLY A 29 17.98 -7.32 -13.58
CA GLY A 29 18.80 -6.14 -13.32
C GLY A 29 18.08 -4.81 -13.44
N ASP A 30 16.91 -4.75 -14.09
CA ASP A 30 16.09 -3.54 -14.09
C ASP A 30 15.71 -3.14 -12.65
N GLN A 31 15.70 -1.85 -12.41
CA GLN A 31 15.37 -1.31 -11.10
C GLN A 31 14.14 -0.41 -11.21
N VAL A 32 13.29 -0.49 -10.22
CA VAL A 32 12.05 0.32 -10.17
C VAL A 32 11.97 1.06 -8.85
N PHE A 33 11.89 2.37 -8.96
CA PHE A 33 11.50 3.24 -7.87
C PHE A 33 10.02 3.59 -8.01
N SER A 34 9.25 3.52 -6.93
CA SER A 34 7.85 3.90 -6.94
C SER A 34 7.46 4.77 -5.75
N ILE A 35 6.59 5.74 -6.02
CA ILE A 35 5.95 6.60 -5.03
C ILE A 35 4.46 6.32 -5.11
N ARG A 36 3.82 6.20 -3.94
CA ARG A 36 2.39 5.95 -3.81
C ARG A 36 1.77 6.96 -2.87
N ALA A 37 0.57 7.40 -3.20
CA ALA A 37 -0.23 8.25 -2.33
C ALA A 37 -1.71 7.99 -2.57
N GLY A 38 -2.50 8.04 -1.49
CA GLY A 38 -3.94 7.78 -1.59
C GLY A 38 -4.65 7.75 -0.26
N VAL A 39 -5.74 7.01 -0.24
CA VAL A 39 -6.63 6.89 0.92
C VAL A 39 -6.41 5.57 1.65
N ASN A 40 -6.64 5.58 2.96
CA ASN A 40 -6.54 4.40 3.81
C ASN A 40 -7.88 4.13 4.49
N PHE A 41 -8.56 3.09 4.04
CA PHE A 41 -9.82 2.67 4.61
C PHE A 41 -9.59 1.80 5.84
N PRO A 42 -10.34 1.99 6.92
CA PRO A 42 -10.34 1.06 8.04
C PRO A 42 -11.01 -0.26 7.61
N GLY A 43 -10.27 -1.36 7.66
CA GLY A 43 -10.78 -2.68 7.30
C GLY A 43 -11.41 -3.39 8.49
N PHE A 44 -10.60 -3.86 9.42
CA PHE A 44 -11.08 -4.56 10.61
C PHE A 44 -10.12 -4.45 11.80
N PHE A 45 -10.69 -4.68 13.00
CA PHE A 45 -9.97 -4.95 14.24
C PHE A 45 -10.51 -6.22 14.87
N SER A 46 -9.63 -7.12 15.29
CA SER A 46 -10.00 -8.36 15.95
C SER A 46 -9.15 -8.57 17.20
N PHE A 47 -9.83 -8.63 18.36
CA PHE A 47 -9.22 -8.91 19.66
C PHE A 47 -9.33 -10.41 19.95
N TYR A 48 -8.31 -11.18 19.56
CA TYR A 48 -8.39 -12.65 19.57
C TYR A 48 -8.31 -13.28 20.98
N ASN A 49 -7.87 -12.53 21.98
CA ASN A 49 -7.82 -12.99 23.38
C ASN A 49 -8.91 -12.38 24.29
N ASN A 50 -9.89 -11.67 23.71
CA ASN A 50 -10.94 -11.03 24.47
C ASN A 50 -12.32 -11.38 23.90
N PRO A 51 -13.00 -12.41 24.44
CA PRO A 51 -14.32 -12.84 23.96
C PRO A 51 -15.41 -11.78 24.16
N GLU A 52 -15.22 -10.82 25.07
CA GLU A 52 -16.18 -9.73 25.31
C GLU A 52 -16.08 -8.61 24.27
N ARG A 53 -15.00 -8.58 23.48
CA ARG A 53 -14.81 -7.61 22.40
C ARG A 53 -14.92 -8.29 21.05
N PRO A 54 -16.10 -8.25 20.41
CA PRO A 54 -16.29 -8.84 19.10
C PRO A 54 -15.40 -8.15 18.06
N SER A 55 -15.02 -8.88 17.02
CA SER A 55 -14.30 -8.32 15.88
C SER A 55 -15.13 -7.20 15.24
N GLN A 56 -14.46 -6.10 14.92
CA GLN A 56 -15.06 -4.91 14.35
C GLN A 56 -14.64 -4.80 12.89
N PHE A 57 -15.60 -4.57 11.99
CA PHE A 57 -15.37 -4.49 10.56
C PHE A 57 -15.82 -3.13 10.03
N PHE A 58 -15.06 -2.54 9.11
CA PHE A 58 -15.37 -1.31 8.39
C PHE A 58 -15.87 -0.19 9.32
N TRP A 59 -17.14 0.19 9.17
CA TRP A 59 -17.76 1.30 9.89
C TRP A 59 -17.78 1.13 11.42
N ASN A 60 -17.72 -0.12 11.89
CA ASN A 60 -17.70 -0.43 13.32
C ASN A 60 -16.31 -0.37 13.95
N THR A 61 -15.26 -0.14 13.16
CA THR A 61 -13.88 0.04 13.66
C THR A 61 -13.68 1.33 14.43
N HIS A 62 -14.67 2.23 14.39
CA HIS A 62 -14.59 3.58 14.98
C HIS A 62 -13.44 4.44 14.42
N LEU A 63 -12.86 4.06 13.30
CA LEU A 63 -11.90 4.86 12.55
C LEU A 63 -12.58 5.54 11.36
N LYS A 64 -12.16 6.78 11.09
CA LYS A 64 -12.49 7.54 9.89
C LYS A 64 -11.54 7.16 8.76
N LEU A 65 -11.93 7.51 7.54
CA LEU A 65 -11.05 7.46 6.38
C LEU A 65 -9.76 8.23 6.67
N GLY A 66 -8.62 7.65 6.30
CA GLY A 66 -7.31 8.24 6.47
C GLY A 66 -6.54 8.39 5.18
N GLY A 67 -5.23 8.59 5.30
CA GLY A 67 -4.32 8.68 4.17
C GLY A 67 -3.24 7.61 4.23
N PHE A 68 -2.68 7.34 3.05
CA PHE A 68 -1.55 6.44 2.86
C PHE A 68 -0.56 7.05 1.89
N ALA A 69 0.73 6.92 2.20
CA ALA A 69 1.82 7.22 1.28
C ALA A 69 2.93 6.20 1.45
N SER A 70 3.65 5.89 0.39
CA SER A 70 4.85 5.04 0.47
C SER A 70 5.86 5.36 -0.63
N ILE A 71 7.10 4.96 -0.35
CA ILE A 71 8.18 4.87 -1.32
C ILE A 71 8.69 3.43 -1.34
N ALA A 72 8.97 2.90 -2.52
CA ALA A 72 9.55 1.58 -2.66
C ALA A 72 10.65 1.58 -3.71
N TYR A 73 11.65 0.74 -3.49
CA TYR A 73 12.73 0.49 -4.43
C TYR A 73 12.94 -1.01 -4.56
N GLN A 74 12.99 -1.49 -5.81
CA GLN A 74 13.06 -2.91 -6.14
C GLN A 74 13.97 -3.16 -7.33
N GLY A 75 14.67 -4.31 -7.33
CA GLY A 75 15.41 -4.83 -8.47
C GLY A 75 14.76 -6.09 -9.00
N TYR A 76 14.68 -6.21 -10.31
CA TYR A 76 14.16 -7.40 -10.98
C TYR A 76 15.22 -8.51 -10.99
N VAL A 77 14.90 -9.64 -10.36
CA VAL A 77 15.72 -10.85 -10.34
C VAL A 77 15.34 -11.81 -11.47
N SER A 78 14.20 -11.59 -12.10
CA SER A 78 13.73 -12.22 -13.32
C SER A 78 12.74 -11.32 -14.03
N GLU A 79 12.30 -11.68 -15.23
CA GLU A 79 11.32 -10.93 -16.03
C GLU A 79 9.98 -10.71 -15.29
N TYR A 80 9.65 -11.56 -14.31
CA TYR A 80 8.37 -11.51 -13.61
C TYR A 80 8.49 -11.24 -12.11
N LEU A 81 9.72 -11.23 -11.55
CA LEU A 81 9.91 -11.15 -10.10
C LEU A 81 10.89 -10.06 -9.72
N ALA A 82 10.46 -9.16 -8.87
CA ALA A 82 11.29 -8.13 -8.27
C ALA A 82 11.34 -8.28 -6.74
N LEU A 83 12.50 -7.93 -6.18
CA LEU A 83 12.77 -7.92 -4.75
C LEU A 83 13.25 -6.53 -4.33
N GLY A 84 12.85 -6.08 -3.15
CA GLY A 84 13.27 -4.78 -2.65
C GLY A 84 12.71 -4.44 -1.28
N GLY A 85 12.53 -3.15 -1.05
CA GLY A 85 12.02 -2.63 0.22
C GLY A 85 10.99 -1.53 0.01
N GLU A 86 10.17 -1.35 1.04
CA GLU A 86 9.13 -0.33 1.09
C GLU A 86 9.12 0.34 2.46
N LEU A 87 9.05 1.66 2.46
CA LEU A 87 8.75 2.48 3.62
C LEU A 87 7.40 3.16 3.39
N SER A 88 6.47 2.95 4.31
CA SER A 88 5.12 3.48 4.20
C SER A 88 4.75 4.35 5.39
N TYR A 89 3.76 5.20 5.19
CA TYR A 89 3.11 6.00 6.22
C TYR A 89 1.61 5.93 6.03
N ALA A 90 0.91 5.45 7.03
CA ALA A 90 -0.55 5.38 7.06
C ALA A 90 -1.08 6.12 8.28
N PHE A 91 -2.21 6.80 8.12
CA PHE A 91 -2.90 7.41 9.24
C PHE A 91 -4.41 7.28 9.10
N ASN A 92 -5.09 7.19 10.25
CA ASN A 92 -6.54 7.28 10.35
C ASN A 92 -6.88 8.06 11.62
N TYR A 93 -8.03 8.72 11.64
CA TYR A 93 -8.56 9.36 12.85
C TYR A 93 -9.63 8.47 13.48
N SER A 94 -9.65 8.37 14.79
CA SER A 94 -10.79 7.80 15.51
C SER A 94 -12.00 8.73 15.46
N ARG A 95 -13.17 8.26 15.89
CA ARG A 95 -14.34 9.13 16.04
C ARG A 95 -14.11 10.27 17.04
N SER A 96 -13.24 10.07 18.01
CA SER A 96 -12.84 11.10 19.01
C SER A 96 -11.63 11.94 18.55
N ASP A 97 -11.36 11.97 17.24
CA ASP A 97 -10.28 12.74 16.60
C ASP A 97 -8.85 12.38 17.08
N ILE A 98 -8.69 11.19 17.69
CA ILE A 98 -7.37 10.68 18.05
C ILE A 98 -6.72 10.09 16.81
N LEU A 99 -5.48 10.52 16.52
CA LEU A 99 -4.70 10.07 15.37
C LEU A 99 -4.09 8.70 15.64
N LEU A 100 -4.41 7.74 14.78
CA LEU A 100 -3.68 6.48 14.62
C LEU A 100 -2.66 6.68 13.49
N THR A 101 -1.38 6.49 13.79
CA THR A 101 -0.30 6.52 12.81
C THR A 101 0.38 5.16 12.75
N THR A 102 0.63 4.66 11.56
CA THR A 102 1.33 3.41 11.31
C THR A 102 2.43 3.67 10.27
N VAL A 103 3.67 3.30 10.60
CA VAL A 103 4.84 3.46 9.73
C VAL A 103 5.46 2.08 9.46
N PRO A 104 4.98 1.36 8.45
CA PRO A 104 5.55 0.08 8.05
C PRO A 104 6.92 0.26 7.37
N MET A 105 7.84 -0.63 7.72
CA MET A 105 9.15 -0.83 7.08
C MET A 105 9.23 -2.30 6.69
N THR A 106 9.19 -2.59 5.39
CA THR A 106 8.98 -3.96 4.91
C THR A 106 9.93 -4.32 3.77
N ALA A 107 10.33 -5.58 3.72
CA ALA A 107 10.83 -6.19 2.51
C ALA A 107 9.66 -6.43 1.55
N LYS A 108 9.88 -6.19 0.27
CA LYS A 108 8.86 -6.27 -0.78
C LYS A 108 9.25 -7.28 -1.83
N VAL A 109 8.32 -8.17 -2.14
CA VAL A 109 8.38 -9.09 -3.28
C VAL A 109 7.26 -8.71 -4.24
N THR A 110 7.59 -8.50 -5.49
CA THR A 110 6.60 -8.17 -6.54
C THR A 110 6.67 -9.20 -7.65
N TRP A 111 5.52 -9.77 -7.98
CA TRP A 111 5.31 -10.65 -9.12
C TRP A 111 4.44 -9.95 -10.14
N VAL A 112 4.85 -9.96 -11.43
CA VAL A 112 4.16 -9.30 -12.53
C VAL A 112 3.70 -10.33 -13.54
N PRO A 113 2.57 -11.01 -13.30
CA PRO A 113 2.08 -12.11 -14.17
C PRO A 113 1.60 -11.64 -15.54
N VAL A 114 1.19 -10.38 -15.65
CA VAL A 114 0.67 -9.82 -16.91
C VAL A 114 1.54 -8.64 -17.30
N GLN A 115 2.14 -8.75 -18.48
CA GLN A 115 2.94 -7.71 -19.12
C GLN A 115 2.54 -7.67 -20.60
N THR A 116 1.87 -6.61 -21.02
CA THR A 116 1.39 -6.44 -22.39
C THR A 116 1.64 -5.03 -22.90
N GLY A 117 2.65 -4.87 -23.73
CA GLY A 117 2.96 -3.58 -24.38
C GLY A 117 3.21 -2.47 -23.38
N LYS A 118 2.21 -1.68 -23.03
CA LYS A 118 2.28 -0.55 -22.09
C LYS A 118 1.59 -0.82 -20.75
N PHE A 119 1.01 -1.98 -20.57
CA PHE A 119 0.19 -2.31 -19.41
C PHE A 119 0.77 -3.50 -18.67
N ASP A 120 0.87 -3.39 -17.38
CA ASP A 120 1.20 -4.49 -16.48
C ASP A 120 0.20 -4.63 -15.32
N ILE A 121 0.20 -5.80 -14.71
CA ILE A 121 -0.49 -6.05 -13.44
C ILE A 121 0.54 -6.64 -12.49
N ALA A 122 0.89 -5.88 -11.48
CA ALA A 122 1.81 -6.29 -10.43
C ALA A 122 1.04 -6.76 -9.19
N MET A 123 1.48 -7.86 -8.61
CA MET A 123 1.04 -8.36 -7.30
C MET A 123 2.20 -8.29 -6.34
N SER A 124 2.01 -7.67 -5.18
CA SER A 124 3.08 -7.52 -4.19
C SER A 124 2.72 -8.14 -2.85
N LEU A 125 3.75 -8.71 -2.21
CA LEU A 125 3.74 -9.16 -0.83
C LEU A 125 4.82 -8.39 -0.08
N ASN A 126 4.45 -7.75 1.02
CA ASN A 126 5.37 -7.02 1.89
C ASN A 126 5.37 -7.67 3.27
N LEU A 127 6.54 -7.86 3.85
CA LEU A 127 6.73 -8.45 5.18
C LEU A 127 7.76 -7.64 5.97
N GLY A 128 7.45 -7.32 7.21
CA GLY A 128 8.36 -6.55 8.07
C GLY A 128 7.74 -6.15 9.40
N GLY A 129 8.03 -4.95 9.83
CA GLY A 129 7.48 -4.38 11.05
C GLY A 129 6.94 -2.98 10.83
N ALA A 130 6.10 -2.53 11.75
CA ALA A 130 5.51 -1.21 11.74
C ALA A 130 5.66 -0.53 13.10
N PHE A 131 6.06 0.74 13.10
CA PHE A 131 5.91 1.60 14.26
C PHE A 131 4.47 2.13 14.28
N ILE A 132 3.78 1.88 15.36
CA ILE A 132 2.39 2.29 15.54
C ILE A 132 2.32 3.27 16.69
N ARG A 133 1.59 4.38 16.47
CA ARG A 133 1.28 5.37 17.49
C ARG A 133 -0.22 5.60 17.52
N TYR A 134 -0.80 5.44 18.69
CA TYR A 134 -2.19 5.76 18.96
C TYR A 134 -2.31 6.43 20.33
N ASN A 135 -2.79 7.66 20.34
CA ASN A 135 -2.79 8.52 21.54
C ASN A 135 -1.36 8.64 22.13
N GLU A 136 -1.17 8.27 23.39
CA GLU A 136 0.13 8.24 24.08
C GLU A 136 0.90 6.93 23.86
N GLY A 137 0.19 5.89 23.41
CA GLY A 137 0.77 4.57 23.15
C GLY A 137 1.64 4.55 21.91
N LYS A 138 2.87 4.02 22.06
CA LYS A 138 3.81 3.75 20.96
C LYS A 138 4.27 2.32 21.08
N PHE A 139 4.23 1.57 20.01
CA PHE A 139 4.71 0.19 19.97
C PHE A 139 5.19 -0.19 18.57
N PHE A 140 5.98 -1.25 18.53
CA PHE A 140 6.43 -1.86 17.30
C PHE A 140 5.72 -3.19 17.13
N ALA A 141 5.15 -3.43 15.94
CA ALA A 141 4.37 -4.62 15.63
C ALA A 141 4.83 -5.26 14.32
N PRO A 142 4.75 -6.59 14.17
CA PRO A 142 4.89 -7.22 12.88
C PRO A 142 3.84 -6.70 11.92
N SER A 143 4.24 -6.51 10.66
CA SER A 143 3.39 -6.01 9.59
C SER A 143 3.56 -6.84 8.34
N ALA A 144 2.44 -7.12 7.68
CA ALA A 144 2.40 -7.76 6.38
C ALA A 144 1.40 -7.04 5.49
N SER A 145 1.64 -6.99 4.19
CA SER A 145 0.62 -6.50 3.25
C SER A 145 0.67 -7.25 1.93
N ILE A 146 -0.50 -7.34 1.30
CA ILE A 146 -0.66 -7.80 -0.08
C ILE A 146 -1.31 -6.70 -0.88
N ALA A 147 -0.90 -6.53 -2.14
CA ALA A 147 -1.49 -5.52 -3.01
C ALA A 147 -1.52 -5.97 -4.47
N LEU A 148 -2.45 -5.38 -5.22
CA LEU A 148 -2.60 -5.53 -6.67
C LEU A 148 -2.52 -4.14 -7.29
N ALA A 149 -1.67 -4.00 -8.30
CA ALA A 149 -1.40 -2.73 -8.97
C ALA A 149 -1.42 -2.88 -10.49
N PRO A 150 -2.57 -2.66 -11.17
CA PRO A 150 -2.58 -2.40 -12.60
C PRO A 150 -1.89 -1.06 -12.89
N SER A 151 -0.97 -1.05 -13.85
CA SER A 151 -0.18 0.13 -14.22
C SER A 151 -0.09 0.28 -15.74
N PHE A 152 0.03 1.54 -16.17
CA PHE A 152 0.20 1.91 -17.56
C PHE A 152 1.47 2.75 -17.72
N PHE A 153 2.38 2.31 -18.59
CA PHE A 153 3.60 3.02 -18.94
C PHE A 153 3.36 4.00 -20.09
N PHE A 154 3.43 5.29 -19.80
CA PHE A 154 3.27 6.35 -20.79
C PHE A 154 4.58 6.73 -21.46
N THR A 155 5.73 6.37 -20.87
CA THR A 155 7.06 6.39 -21.49
C THR A 155 7.77 5.06 -21.24
N GLU A 156 8.99 4.89 -21.76
CA GLU A 156 9.83 3.71 -21.50
C GLU A 156 10.15 3.52 -20.01
N ASN A 157 10.26 4.62 -19.28
CA ASN A 157 10.69 4.63 -17.89
C ASN A 157 9.57 4.93 -16.91
N TRP A 158 8.54 5.71 -17.30
CA TRP A 158 7.53 6.19 -16.40
C TRP A 158 6.20 5.47 -16.55
N GLY A 159 5.69 4.97 -15.47
CA GLY A 159 4.38 4.33 -15.36
C GLY A 159 3.49 5.01 -14.31
N LEU A 160 2.19 4.97 -14.56
CA LEU A 160 1.15 5.41 -13.64
C LEU A 160 0.18 4.26 -13.43
N GLY A 161 -0.16 3.99 -12.16
CA GLY A 161 -1.07 2.90 -11.80
C GLY A 161 -2.00 3.27 -10.66
N ILE A 162 -2.87 2.31 -10.33
CA ILE A 162 -3.70 2.33 -9.14
C ILE A 162 -3.36 1.05 -8.37
N GLU A 163 -3.10 1.17 -7.07
CA GLU A 163 -2.86 0.01 -6.22
C GLU A 163 -3.95 -0.08 -5.17
N GLY A 164 -4.51 -1.28 -5.01
CA GLY A 164 -5.38 -1.63 -3.90
C GLY A 164 -4.77 -2.76 -3.09
N GLY A 165 -4.79 -2.66 -1.77
CA GLY A 165 -4.14 -3.65 -0.92
C GLY A 165 -4.84 -3.87 0.42
N LEU A 166 -4.33 -4.87 1.14
CA LEU A 166 -4.67 -5.16 2.53
C LEU A 166 -3.37 -5.13 3.33
N MET A 167 -3.29 -4.24 4.29
CA MET A 167 -2.19 -4.13 5.26
C MET A 167 -2.65 -4.69 6.61
N LEU A 168 -1.91 -5.65 7.12
CA LEU A 168 -2.14 -6.31 8.41
C LEU A 168 -1.06 -5.90 9.38
N THR A 169 -1.46 -5.57 10.59
CA THR A 169 -0.57 -5.38 11.74
C THR A 169 -1.08 -6.19 12.91
N ALA A 170 -0.19 -6.77 13.70
CA ALA A 170 -0.56 -7.61 14.81
C ALA A 170 0.16 -7.18 16.09
N GLU A 171 -0.60 -6.94 17.13
CA GLU A 171 -0.09 -6.66 18.48
C GLU A 171 -0.23 -7.92 19.34
N PHE A 172 0.91 -8.43 19.81
CA PHE A 172 0.96 -9.64 20.61
C PHE A 172 1.44 -9.34 22.03
N TYR A 173 0.63 -9.68 23.00
CA TYR A 173 1.03 -9.67 24.42
C TYR A 173 1.13 -11.10 24.94
N THR A 174 2.19 -11.39 25.71
CA THR A 174 2.37 -12.70 26.34
C THR A 174 1.31 -12.96 27.40
N LYS A 175 1.04 -14.23 27.69
CA LYS A 175 0.04 -14.66 28.71
C LYS A 175 0.29 -14.04 30.09
N ASN A 176 1.53 -13.74 30.42
CA ASN A 176 1.92 -13.13 31.72
C ASN A 176 1.80 -11.60 31.73
N SER A 177 1.37 -11.00 30.64
CA SER A 177 1.19 -9.54 30.56
C SER A 177 -0.22 -9.16 31.01
N ASN A 178 -0.34 -8.11 31.84
CA ASN A 178 -1.64 -7.50 32.20
C ASN A 178 -2.41 -6.98 30.96
N LYS A 179 -1.75 -6.89 29.81
CA LYS A 179 -2.32 -6.45 28.53
C LYS A 179 -2.66 -7.62 27.59
N HIS A 180 -2.59 -8.87 28.04
CA HIS A 180 -2.84 -10.04 27.19
C HIS A 180 -4.17 -9.96 26.44
N ASN A 181 -5.25 -9.51 27.10
CA ASN A 181 -6.57 -9.32 26.50
C ASN A 181 -6.65 -8.15 25.50
N ALA A 182 -5.60 -7.35 25.37
CA ALA A 182 -5.50 -6.27 24.37
C ALA A 182 -4.79 -6.70 23.08
N SER A 183 -4.33 -7.96 23.00
CA SER A 183 -3.73 -8.49 21.78
C SER A 183 -4.74 -8.44 20.63
N ALA A 184 -4.34 -7.85 19.51
CA ALA A 184 -5.25 -7.56 18.41
C ALA A 184 -4.58 -7.69 17.04
N PHE A 185 -5.40 -8.01 16.04
CA PHE A 185 -5.07 -7.83 14.64
C PHE A 185 -5.80 -6.60 14.10
N ALA A 186 -5.09 -5.78 13.35
CA ALA A 186 -5.66 -4.67 12.61
C ALA A 186 -5.44 -4.87 11.11
N GLY A 187 -6.48 -4.69 10.32
CA GLY A 187 -6.44 -4.68 8.87
C GLY A 187 -6.85 -3.32 8.32
N LEU A 188 -6.01 -2.73 7.49
CA LEU A 188 -6.24 -1.47 6.79
C LEU A 188 -6.21 -1.73 5.28
N LEU A 189 -7.02 -1.01 4.53
CA LEU A 189 -7.19 -1.17 3.09
C LEU A 189 -6.73 0.11 2.37
N PRO A 190 -5.43 0.24 2.05
CA PRO A 190 -4.95 1.35 1.24
C PRO A 190 -5.42 1.21 -0.21
N VAL A 191 -5.85 2.35 -0.78
CA VAL A 191 -6.10 2.52 -2.21
C VAL A 191 -5.33 3.75 -2.67
N THR A 192 -4.37 3.56 -3.57
CA THR A 192 -3.37 4.57 -3.91
C THR A 192 -3.19 4.72 -5.42
N MET A 193 -2.79 5.91 -5.83
CA MET A 193 -2.12 6.11 -7.12
C MET A 193 -0.64 5.76 -6.98
N VAL A 194 -0.10 5.13 -8.00
CA VAL A 194 1.31 4.70 -8.06
C VAL A 194 1.97 5.40 -9.22
N LEU A 195 3.06 6.12 -8.95
CA LEU A 195 3.98 6.62 -9.96
C LEU A 195 5.25 5.78 -9.88
N SER A 196 5.63 5.14 -10.98
CA SER A 196 6.79 4.27 -11.06
C SER A 196 7.80 4.81 -12.06
N TYR A 197 9.07 4.72 -11.70
CA TYR A 197 10.20 5.02 -12.57
C TYR A 197 11.11 3.78 -12.67
N ARG A 198 11.32 3.32 -13.90
CA ARG A 198 12.19 2.19 -14.25
C ARG A 198 13.49 2.70 -14.88
N HIS A 199 14.61 2.15 -14.49
CA HIS A 199 15.93 2.41 -15.10
C HIS A 199 16.79 1.14 -15.13
#